data_3869674b3def5d11a8781bcedd08ed4e
#
_entry.id   3869674b3def5d11a8781bcedd08ed4e
#
_cell.length_a   1.000
_cell.length_b   1.000
_cell.length_c   1.000
_cell.angle_alpha   90.00
_cell.angle_beta   90.00
_cell.angle_gamma   90.00
#
_symmetry.space_group_name_H-M   'P 1'
#
loop_
_entity.id
_entity.type
_entity.pdbx_description
1 polymer ?
#
loop_
_entity_poly.entity_id
_entity_poly.type
_entity_poly.pdbx_seq_one_letter_code
_entity_poly.pdbx_strand_id
1 'polypeptide(L)'
;MKRFKIGITAHDFLNWSGGIDFLWAVADSLLTTPRAESAEFHLVIPDSGPRKIWQQLREFFKGRAESRLQPKELRDAFLEFGNRITIHHIDVGKRAIRHAAEKLDLDILLPLTHSLGLDFRRPWLGYAYDFQHKYFPENFTAQTLRARDKHFDRLLTEARAVIVNSKAAANDIAKFVPQATARVFALPFAPAPRADWFEDRGEILSGYGVVRPYFIISNQFWAHKDHATAFQAFSEVAKSNPSLLLVCTGSTSGSTHAAPLPSLLEFVEKTGLKDRVKTLGLIPKRDQIELLKHSVALIQPTLFEGGPGGGAVYDAFSLGIPAIVSDIPINRELPPNESITFFPAGDATALTARMQEQLAKPRQNVEPKTLLASGQKRRLAAGAVLWNAIDSVR
;
A
#
# COMPACT_ATOMS: atom_id res chain seq x y z
N MET A 1 -0.62 33.90 16.32
CA MET A 1 -1.74 33.32 15.57
C MET A 1 -1.94 31.88 16.03
N LYS A 2 -3.18 31.41 16.21
CA LYS A 2 -3.46 29.99 16.49
C LYS A 2 -3.05 29.16 15.28
N ARG A 3 -2.21 28.12 15.49
CA ARG A 3 -1.83 27.19 14.41
C ARG A 3 -3.01 26.32 14.02
N PHE A 4 -3.09 25.97 12.75
CA PHE A 4 -4.13 25.10 12.20
C PHE A 4 -3.88 23.63 12.59
N LYS A 5 -4.82 22.99 13.28
CA LYS A 5 -4.65 21.65 13.83
C LYS A 5 -5.22 20.57 12.92
N ILE A 6 -4.35 19.71 12.43
CA ILE A 6 -4.68 18.62 11.51
C ILE A 6 -4.64 17.30 12.26
N GLY A 7 -5.77 16.59 12.31
CA GLY A 7 -5.85 15.22 12.82
C GLY A 7 -5.65 14.20 11.71
N ILE A 8 -4.58 13.41 11.79
CA ILE A 8 -4.35 12.23 10.93
C ILE A 8 -4.94 11.02 11.66
N THR A 9 -5.94 10.35 11.05
CA THR A 9 -6.62 9.24 11.73
C THR A 9 -6.19 7.89 11.19
N ALA A 10 -5.83 6.99 12.12
CA ALA A 10 -5.36 5.64 11.80
C ALA A 10 -6.45 4.56 11.92
N HIS A 11 -7.70 4.95 12.22
CA HIS A 11 -8.77 4.04 12.61
C HIS A 11 -8.97 2.85 11.68
N ASP A 12 -8.94 3.06 10.36
CA ASP A 12 -9.25 2.04 9.37
C ASP A 12 -7.99 1.44 8.71
N PHE A 13 -6.82 1.93 9.07
CA PHE A 13 -5.56 1.61 8.42
C PHE A 13 -4.74 0.55 9.15
N LEU A 14 -5.11 0.19 10.38
CA LEU A 14 -4.39 -0.78 11.21
C LEU A 14 -4.60 -2.25 10.79
N ASN A 15 -5.62 -2.54 9.99
CA ASN A 15 -5.93 -3.90 9.55
C ASN A 15 -5.37 -4.22 8.15
N TRP A 16 -4.58 -3.32 7.59
CA TRP A 16 -4.08 -3.40 6.23
C TRP A 16 -2.61 -2.97 6.19
N SER A 17 -1.71 -3.85 5.71
CA SER A 17 -0.27 -3.60 5.74
C SER A 17 0.14 -2.34 4.96
N GLY A 18 -0.46 -2.09 3.81
CA GLY A 18 -0.26 -0.85 3.04
C GLY A 18 -0.85 0.40 3.70
N GLY A 19 -1.69 0.24 4.73
CA GLY A 19 -2.36 1.35 5.42
C GLY A 19 -1.38 2.21 6.22
N ILE A 20 -0.42 1.60 6.90
CA ILE A 20 0.63 2.33 7.65
C ILE A 20 1.49 3.13 6.66
N ASP A 21 1.93 2.50 5.57
CA ASP A 21 2.75 3.16 4.55
C ASP A 21 1.99 4.31 3.89
N PHE A 22 0.68 4.16 3.66
CA PHE A 22 -0.18 5.23 3.13
C PHE A 22 -0.32 6.40 4.12
N LEU A 23 -0.63 6.14 5.39
CA LEU A 23 -0.73 7.19 6.40
C LEU A 23 0.59 7.93 6.60
N TRP A 24 1.68 7.18 6.62
CA TRP A 24 3.03 7.74 6.68
C TRP A 24 3.28 8.65 5.47
N ALA A 25 2.92 8.20 4.27
CA ALA A 25 3.06 8.98 3.04
C ALA A 25 2.22 10.26 3.05
N VAL A 26 1.01 10.22 3.58
CA VAL A 26 0.15 11.41 3.76
C VAL A 26 0.79 12.39 4.74
N ALA A 27 1.26 11.91 5.89
CA ALA A 27 1.92 12.74 6.89
C ALA A 27 3.20 13.39 6.34
N ASP A 28 4.07 12.57 5.73
CA ASP A 28 5.32 13.03 5.13
C ASP A 28 5.09 14.06 4.02
N SER A 29 4.09 13.82 3.16
CA SER A 29 3.72 14.76 2.10
C SER A 29 3.27 16.12 2.65
N LEU A 30 2.44 16.14 3.68
CA LEU A 30 1.99 17.38 4.32
C LEU A 30 3.17 18.11 4.98
N LEU A 31 4.00 17.37 5.73
CA LEU A 31 5.14 17.89 6.48
C LEU A 31 6.29 18.39 5.58
N THR A 32 6.40 17.90 4.35
CA THR A 32 7.42 18.32 3.38
C THR A 32 7.11 19.70 2.78
N THR A 33 5.86 20.15 2.87
CA THR A 33 5.48 21.47 2.32
C THR A 33 5.89 22.61 3.27
N PRO A 34 6.24 23.81 2.75
CA PRO A 34 6.49 24.99 3.59
C PRO A 34 5.30 25.36 4.48
N ARG A 35 4.09 25.05 4.04
CA ARG A 35 2.85 25.33 4.78
C ARG A 35 2.74 24.56 6.10
N ALA A 36 3.48 23.48 6.26
CA ALA A 36 3.53 22.70 7.51
C ALA A 36 3.93 23.53 8.73
N GLU A 37 4.75 24.58 8.56
CA GLU A 37 5.18 25.47 9.64
C GLU A 37 4.01 26.22 10.30
N SER A 38 2.91 26.43 9.58
CA SER A 38 1.70 27.10 10.06
C SER A 38 0.67 26.14 10.68
N ALA A 39 0.96 24.84 10.75
CA ALA A 39 0.06 23.81 11.24
C ALA A 39 0.64 23.02 12.42
N GLU A 40 -0.24 22.36 13.16
CA GLU A 40 0.07 21.34 14.16
C GLU A 40 -0.51 20.00 13.70
N PHE A 41 0.28 18.93 13.80
CA PHE A 41 -0.13 17.61 13.34
C PHE A 41 -0.36 16.67 14.51
N HIS A 42 -1.49 16.01 14.51
CA HIS A 42 -1.92 15.09 15.56
C HIS A 42 -2.27 13.74 14.92
N LEU A 43 -1.53 12.68 15.26
CA LEU A 43 -1.87 11.32 14.87
C LEU A 43 -2.81 10.71 15.91
N VAL A 44 -3.99 10.29 15.46
CA VAL A 44 -5.04 9.71 16.29
C VAL A 44 -5.08 8.21 16.06
N ILE A 45 -4.59 7.43 17.04
CA ILE A 45 -4.49 5.98 16.96
C ILE A 45 -5.58 5.32 17.82
N PRO A 46 -6.44 4.45 17.24
CA PRO A 46 -7.35 3.65 18.04
C PRO A 46 -6.54 2.60 18.81
N ASP A 47 -6.58 2.72 20.13
CA ASP A 47 -5.97 1.77 21.05
C ASP A 47 -7.08 1.05 21.81
N SER A 48 -7.32 -0.19 21.44
CA SER A 48 -8.26 -1.02 22.18
C SER A 48 -7.59 -1.48 23.47
N GLY A 49 -7.89 -0.76 24.53
CA GLY A 49 -7.46 -1.14 25.87
C GLY A 49 -7.77 -2.61 26.27
N PRO A 50 -7.54 -3.03 27.53
CA PRO A 50 -7.52 -4.43 28.00
C PRO A 50 -8.71 -5.31 27.57
N ARG A 51 -9.87 -4.73 27.24
CA ARG A 51 -11.06 -5.47 26.80
C ARG A 51 -10.88 -6.27 25.50
N LYS A 52 -9.96 -5.89 24.64
CA LYS A 52 -9.69 -6.63 23.38
C LYS A 52 -8.62 -7.73 23.52
N ILE A 53 -7.83 -7.74 24.57
CA ILE A 53 -6.93 -8.89 24.85
C ILE A 53 -7.76 -10.16 24.94
N TRP A 54 -8.90 -10.13 25.64
CA TRP A 54 -9.82 -11.27 25.74
C TRP A 54 -10.50 -11.62 24.40
N GLN A 55 -10.81 -10.63 23.58
CA GLN A 55 -11.41 -10.86 22.27
C GLN A 55 -10.37 -11.40 21.27
N GLN A 56 -9.14 -10.90 21.30
CA GLN A 56 -8.01 -11.40 20.51
C GLN A 56 -7.61 -12.83 20.92
N LEU A 57 -7.55 -13.13 22.22
CA LEU A 57 -7.34 -14.48 22.71
C LEU A 57 -8.45 -15.44 22.25
N ARG A 58 -9.71 -14.99 22.28
CA ARG A 58 -10.85 -15.80 21.85
C ARG A 58 -10.83 -16.05 20.32
N GLU A 59 -10.38 -15.10 19.50
CA GLU A 59 -10.21 -15.25 18.05
C GLU A 59 -8.97 -16.08 17.71
N PHE A 60 -7.89 -15.95 18.47
CA PHE A 60 -6.69 -16.80 18.37
C PHE A 60 -7.03 -18.27 18.63
N PHE A 61 -7.79 -18.59 19.67
CA PHE A 61 -8.27 -19.95 19.94
C PHE A 61 -9.27 -20.48 18.89
N LYS A 62 -9.85 -19.61 18.05
CA LYS A 62 -10.73 -20.01 16.94
C LYS A 62 -10.00 -20.16 15.59
N GLY A 63 -8.65 -20.07 15.56
CA GLY A 63 -7.86 -20.20 14.33
C GLY A 63 -8.09 -19.06 13.32
N ARG A 64 -8.63 -17.92 13.75
CA ARG A 64 -8.92 -16.74 12.91
C ARG A 64 -7.95 -15.59 13.13
N ALA A 65 -6.76 -15.86 13.63
CA ALA A 65 -5.74 -14.84 13.81
C ALA A 65 -5.12 -14.45 12.46
N GLU A 66 -5.75 -13.52 11.78
CA GLU A 66 -5.04 -12.69 10.79
C GLU A 66 -4.01 -11.85 11.55
N SER A 67 -2.81 -11.68 10.97
CA SER A 67 -1.79 -10.78 11.49
C SER A 67 -2.31 -9.33 11.38
N ARG A 68 -3.05 -8.88 12.38
CA ARG A 68 -3.46 -7.48 12.48
C ARG A 68 -2.24 -6.68 12.90
N LEU A 69 -1.83 -5.74 12.07
CA LEU A 69 -0.82 -4.76 12.44
C LEU A 69 -1.20 -4.10 13.77
N GLN A 70 -0.25 -4.08 14.69
CA GLN A 70 -0.47 -3.58 16.04
C GLN A 70 -0.42 -2.04 16.03
N PRO A 71 -1.18 -1.34 16.89
CA PRO A 71 -1.02 0.11 17.10
C PRO A 71 0.43 0.51 17.38
N LYS A 72 1.22 -0.40 17.94
CA LYS A 72 2.66 -0.23 18.18
C LYS A 72 3.45 -0.04 16.87
N GLU A 73 3.22 -0.85 15.85
CA GLU A 73 3.94 -0.75 14.56
C GLU A 73 3.68 0.59 13.87
N LEU A 74 2.43 1.08 13.91
CA LEU A 74 2.11 2.41 13.41
C LEU A 74 2.82 3.49 14.23
N ARG A 75 2.75 3.43 15.56
CA ARG A 75 3.43 4.38 16.43
C ARG A 75 4.92 4.42 16.14
N ASP A 76 5.57 3.25 16.05
CA ASP A 76 7.00 3.14 15.83
C ASP A 76 7.40 3.72 14.45
N ALA A 77 6.57 3.51 13.40
CA ALA A 77 6.77 4.13 12.10
C ALA A 77 6.67 5.67 12.12
N PHE A 78 5.86 6.24 13.02
CA PHE A 78 5.68 7.68 13.14
C PHE A 78 6.67 8.36 14.09
N LEU A 79 7.44 7.60 14.89
CA LEU A 79 8.46 8.17 15.78
C LEU A 79 9.56 8.92 15.02
N GLU A 80 9.81 8.59 13.76
CA GLU A 80 10.79 9.29 12.93
C GLU A 80 10.44 10.77 12.65
N PHE A 81 9.13 11.13 12.75
CA PHE A 81 8.71 12.54 12.64
C PHE A 81 9.02 13.36 13.90
N GLY A 82 9.44 12.72 14.99
CA GLY A 82 9.79 13.37 16.24
C GLY A 82 8.69 14.30 16.76
N ASN A 83 9.06 15.50 17.16
CA ASN A 83 8.12 16.49 17.70
C ASN A 83 7.22 17.17 16.65
N ARG A 84 7.34 16.80 15.37
CA ARG A 84 6.51 17.35 14.29
C ARG A 84 5.08 16.79 14.29
N ILE A 85 4.87 15.62 14.92
CA ILE A 85 3.56 14.97 15.07
C ILE A 85 3.34 14.59 16.53
N THR A 86 2.22 15.01 17.12
CA THR A 86 1.80 14.58 18.45
C THR A 86 0.91 13.34 18.32
N ILE A 87 1.27 12.26 19.03
CA ILE A 87 0.53 11.00 18.98
C ILE A 87 -0.51 10.94 20.10
N HIS A 88 -1.73 10.59 19.77
CA HIS A 88 -2.85 10.42 20.70
C HIS A 88 -3.47 9.04 20.57
N HIS A 89 -3.68 8.38 21.67
CA HIS A 89 -4.40 7.11 21.76
C HIS A 89 -5.86 7.36 22.12
N ILE A 90 -6.79 6.76 21.38
CA ILE A 90 -8.24 6.90 21.57
C ILE A 90 -8.93 5.53 21.56
N ASP A 91 -10.15 5.47 22.07
CA ASP A 91 -11.00 4.29 21.90
C ASP A 91 -11.33 4.01 20.42
N VAL A 92 -11.80 2.78 20.16
CA VAL A 92 -12.16 2.34 18.82
C VAL A 92 -13.56 2.85 18.42
N GLY A 93 -13.67 3.33 17.20
CA GLY A 93 -14.93 3.62 16.54
C GLY A 93 -15.20 5.09 16.31
N LYS A 94 -16.21 5.35 15.48
CA LYS A 94 -16.62 6.68 15.01
C LYS A 94 -16.86 7.69 16.15
N ARG A 95 -17.48 7.25 17.25
CA ARG A 95 -17.75 8.14 18.40
C ARG A 95 -16.45 8.62 19.06
N ALA A 96 -15.46 7.74 19.17
CA ALA A 96 -14.17 8.09 19.77
C ALA A 96 -13.38 9.08 18.89
N ILE A 97 -13.44 8.92 17.56
CA ILE A 97 -12.83 9.86 16.60
C ILE A 97 -13.48 11.24 16.73
N ARG A 98 -14.79 11.30 16.74
CA ARG A 98 -15.55 12.57 16.91
C ARG A 98 -15.21 13.26 18.23
N HIS A 99 -15.20 12.50 19.34
CA HIS A 99 -14.83 13.02 20.65
C HIS A 99 -13.37 13.52 20.70
N ALA A 100 -12.43 12.77 20.11
CA ALA A 100 -11.04 13.19 20.03
C ALA A 100 -10.88 14.49 19.22
N ALA A 101 -11.59 14.63 18.10
CA ALA A 101 -11.57 15.86 17.32
C ALA A 101 -12.03 17.09 18.11
N GLU A 102 -13.06 16.92 18.95
CA GLU A 102 -13.57 17.98 19.82
C GLU A 102 -12.60 18.29 20.95
N LYS A 103 -12.14 17.24 21.69
CA LYS A 103 -11.23 17.36 22.84
C LYS A 103 -9.89 17.99 22.50
N LEU A 104 -9.32 17.64 21.33
CA LEU A 104 -8.05 18.16 20.84
C LEU A 104 -8.20 19.48 20.08
N ASP A 105 -9.45 19.93 19.88
CA ASP A 105 -9.80 21.11 19.10
C ASP A 105 -9.18 21.07 17.68
N LEU A 106 -9.33 19.90 16.99
CA LEU A 106 -8.83 19.71 15.65
C LEU A 106 -9.65 20.50 14.64
N ASP A 107 -9.00 21.22 13.75
CA ASP A 107 -9.67 22.00 12.70
C ASP A 107 -10.11 21.11 11.53
N ILE A 108 -9.43 19.98 11.29
CA ILE A 108 -9.77 19.00 10.26
C ILE A 108 -9.28 17.59 10.63
N LEU A 109 -9.97 16.57 10.10
CA LEU A 109 -9.58 15.16 10.17
C LEU A 109 -9.33 14.58 8.77
N LEU A 110 -8.25 13.80 8.61
CA LEU A 110 -7.94 13.04 7.38
C LEU A 110 -6.97 11.87 7.65
N PRO A 111 -6.88 10.88 6.77
CA PRO A 111 -7.92 10.45 5.85
C PRO A 111 -8.95 9.58 6.58
N LEU A 112 -10.18 9.55 6.11
CA LEU A 112 -11.26 8.74 6.69
C LEU A 112 -11.83 7.82 5.62
N THR A 113 -11.82 6.51 5.86
CA THR A 113 -12.45 5.55 4.94
C THR A 113 -13.97 5.49 5.17
N HIS A 114 -14.47 5.94 6.33
CA HIS A 114 -15.88 5.93 6.69
C HIS A 114 -16.42 7.32 6.96
N SER A 115 -17.68 7.57 6.59
CA SER A 115 -18.34 8.82 6.93
C SER A 115 -18.47 9.02 8.44
N LEU A 116 -18.16 10.22 8.91
CA LEU A 116 -18.41 10.64 10.29
C LEU A 116 -19.87 11.06 10.53
N GLY A 117 -20.69 11.19 9.47
CA GLY A 117 -22.09 11.59 9.51
C GLY A 117 -22.30 13.07 9.22
N LEU A 118 -23.47 13.39 8.69
CA LEU A 118 -23.87 14.77 8.34
C LEU A 118 -23.99 15.70 9.55
N ASP A 119 -24.20 15.14 10.73
CA ASP A 119 -24.28 15.85 12.01
C ASP A 119 -22.91 16.22 12.60
N PHE A 120 -21.80 15.71 12.02
CA PHE A 120 -20.47 16.07 12.45
C PHE A 120 -20.00 17.37 11.79
N ARG A 121 -19.82 18.41 12.60
CA ARG A 121 -19.62 19.78 12.09
C ARG A 121 -18.20 20.13 11.66
N ARG A 122 -17.17 19.40 12.19
CA ARG A 122 -15.78 19.69 11.84
C ARG A 122 -15.46 19.17 10.44
N PRO A 123 -14.68 19.89 9.65
CA PRO A 123 -14.21 19.44 8.34
C PRO A 123 -13.51 18.08 8.41
N TRP A 124 -13.70 17.24 7.40
CA TRP A 124 -12.98 15.99 7.23
C TRP A 124 -12.86 15.63 5.76
N LEU A 125 -11.75 14.94 5.43
CA LEU A 125 -11.51 14.38 4.10
C LEU A 125 -11.73 12.88 4.10
N GLY A 126 -12.56 12.42 3.19
CA GLY A 126 -12.73 11.01 2.91
C GLY A 126 -11.53 10.41 2.16
N TYR A 127 -11.40 9.10 2.21
CA TYR A 127 -10.46 8.32 1.40
C TYR A 127 -11.16 7.13 0.79
N ALA A 128 -11.26 7.12 -0.55
CA ALA A 128 -11.80 5.99 -1.30
C ALA A 128 -10.61 5.20 -1.87
N TYR A 129 -10.39 3.98 -1.34
CA TYR A 129 -9.16 3.21 -1.58
C TYR A 129 -9.20 2.41 -2.88
N ASP A 130 -10.30 1.77 -3.26
CA ASP A 130 -10.48 1.01 -4.50
C ASP A 130 -11.95 0.64 -4.77
N PHE A 131 -12.21 0.22 -6.01
CA PHE A 131 -13.50 -0.35 -6.45
C PHE A 131 -13.35 -1.81 -6.92
N GLN A 132 -12.44 -2.58 -6.33
CA GLN A 132 -12.15 -3.98 -6.71
C GLN A 132 -13.43 -4.84 -6.83
N HIS A 133 -14.38 -4.65 -5.93
CA HIS A 133 -15.64 -5.39 -5.92
C HIS A 133 -16.54 -5.13 -7.14
N LYS A 134 -16.27 -4.08 -7.92
CA LYS A 134 -16.95 -3.78 -9.18
C LYS A 134 -16.29 -4.46 -10.38
N TYR A 135 -15.00 -4.76 -10.29
CA TYR A 135 -14.22 -5.41 -11.35
C TYR A 135 -14.15 -6.92 -11.19
N PHE A 136 -14.13 -7.39 -9.96
CA PHE A 136 -14.02 -8.81 -9.58
C PHE A 136 -15.09 -9.19 -8.56
N PRO A 137 -16.40 -9.05 -8.89
CA PRO A 137 -17.48 -9.34 -7.96
C PRO A 137 -17.47 -10.79 -7.46
N GLU A 138 -16.95 -11.73 -8.26
CA GLU A 138 -16.80 -13.14 -7.90
C GLU A 138 -15.86 -13.37 -6.70
N ASN A 139 -14.97 -12.42 -6.40
CA ASN A 139 -14.10 -12.46 -5.23
C ASN A 139 -14.81 -12.04 -3.94
N PHE A 140 -16.12 -11.76 -3.96
CA PHE A 140 -16.85 -11.24 -2.82
C PHE A 140 -18.20 -11.95 -2.64
N THR A 141 -18.63 -12.10 -1.40
CA THR A 141 -20.00 -12.57 -1.15
C THR A 141 -21.01 -11.47 -1.52
N ALA A 142 -22.25 -11.85 -1.87
CA ALA A 142 -23.31 -10.90 -2.16
C ALA A 142 -23.57 -9.91 -1.00
N GLN A 143 -23.37 -10.34 0.24
CA GLN A 143 -23.47 -9.48 1.42
C GLN A 143 -22.34 -8.43 1.43
N THR A 144 -21.10 -8.85 1.14
CA THR A 144 -19.94 -7.95 1.09
C THR A 144 -20.06 -6.93 -0.04
N LEU A 145 -20.53 -7.35 -1.22
CA LEU A 145 -20.80 -6.44 -2.35
C LEU A 145 -21.75 -5.32 -1.96
N ARG A 146 -22.92 -5.67 -1.41
CA ARG A 146 -23.92 -4.69 -0.94
C ARG A 146 -23.38 -3.78 0.16
N ALA A 147 -22.59 -4.33 1.09
CA ALA A 147 -22.00 -3.55 2.17
C ALA A 147 -20.97 -2.54 1.65
N ARG A 148 -20.11 -2.93 0.68
CA ARG A 148 -19.13 -2.04 0.04
C ARG A 148 -19.83 -0.95 -0.79
N ASP A 149 -20.86 -1.29 -1.55
CA ASP A 149 -21.63 -0.32 -2.32
C ASP A 149 -22.23 0.75 -1.40
N LYS A 150 -22.95 0.33 -0.36
CA LYS A 150 -23.54 1.24 0.63
C LYS A 150 -22.47 2.09 1.35
N HIS A 151 -21.32 1.50 1.61
CA HIS A 151 -20.21 2.18 2.26
C HIS A 151 -19.67 3.31 1.39
N PHE A 152 -19.33 3.04 0.11
CA PHE A 152 -18.82 4.06 -0.80
C PHE A 152 -19.89 5.10 -1.15
N ASP A 153 -21.12 4.68 -1.39
CA ASP A 153 -22.23 5.61 -1.59
C ASP A 153 -22.32 6.63 -0.45
N ARG A 154 -22.34 6.12 0.78
CA ARG A 154 -22.41 6.97 1.97
C ARG A 154 -21.18 7.86 2.15
N LEU A 155 -19.98 7.33 1.95
CA LEU A 155 -18.74 8.10 2.05
C LEU A 155 -18.74 9.26 1.05
N LEU A 156 -19.09 8.98 -0.21
CA LEU A 156 -18.99 9.92 -1.33
C LEU A 156 -20.15 10.93 -1.40
N THR A 157 -21.25 10.66 -0.70
CA THR A 157 -22.38 11.61 -0.57
C THR A 157 -22.34 12.45 0.70
N GLU A 158 -21.71 11.96 1.78
CA GLU A 158 -21.62 12.68 3.05
C GLU A 158 -20.30 13.47 3.23
N ALA A 159 -19.20 13.08 2.55
CA ALA A 159 -17.96 13.84 2.56
C ALA A 159 -18.06 15.08 1.66
N ARG A 160 -17.48 16.22 2.09
CA ARG A 160 -17.32 17.40 1.21
C ARG A 160 -16.24 17.19 0.16
N ALA A 161 -15.19 16.45 0.51
CA ALA A 161 -14.13 16.06 -0.41
C ALA A 161 -13.53 14.70 -0.01
N VAL A 162 -13.00 14.01 -1.01
CA VAL A 162 -12.29 12.73 -0.86
C VAL A 162 -10.97 12.75 -1.60
N ILE A 163 -9.99 12.05 -1.07
CA ILE A 163 -8.74 11.75 -1.75
C ILE A 163 -8.77 10.32 -2.29
N VAL A 164 -8.12 10.10 -3.40
CA VAL A 164 -7.91 8.79 -4.04
C VAL A 164 -6.46 8.65 -4.49
N ASN A 165 -5.98 7.44 -4.71
CA ASN A 165 -4.57 7.18 -5.05
C ASN A 165 -4.23 7.35 -6.54
N SER A 166 -5.22 7.65 -7.39
CA SER A 166 -5.01 7.71 -8.83
C SER A 166 -6.15 8.43 -9.55
N LYS A 167 -5.91 8.85 -10.78
CA LYS A 167 -6.95 9.32 -11.69
C LYS A 167 -7.90 8.20 -12.08
N ALA A 168 -7.40 6.97 -12.22
CA ALA A 168 -8.23 5.79 -12.48
C ALA A 168 -9.27 5.59 -11.38
N ALA A 169 -8.87 5.67 -10.10
CA ALA A 169 -9.79 5.59 -8.97
C ALA A 169 -10.78 6.78 -8.93
N ALA A 170 -10.38 7.98 -9.35
CA ALA A 170 -11.28 9.12 -9.49
C ALA A 170 -12.34 8.87 -10.59
N ASN A 171 -11.94 8.28 -11.72
CA ASN A 171 -12.85 7.89 -12.80
C ASN A 171 -13.82 6.78 -12.35
N ASP A 172 -13.36 5.85 -11.51
CA ASP A 172 -14.21 4.81 -10.92
C ASP A 172 -15.31 5.40 -10.03
N ILE A 173 -15.03 6.46 -9.27
CA ILE A 173 -16.06 7.17 -8.51
C ILE A 173 -17.14 7.68 -9.48
N ALA A 174 -16.75 8.39 -10.53
CA ALA A 174 -17.71 8.92 -11.51
C ALA A 174 -18.51 7.81 -12.21
N LYS A 175 -17.89 6.65 -12.45
CA LYS A 175 -18.51 5.50 -13.12
C LYS A 175 -19.48 4.73 -12.21
N PHE A 176 -19.09 4.45 -10.97
CA PHE A 176 -19.80 3.51 -10.09
C PHE A 176 -20.66 4.19 -9.03
N VAL A 177 -20.42 5.48 -8.75
CA VAL A 177 -21.18 6.28 -7.79
C VAL A 177 -21.53 7.64 -8.40
N PRO A 178 -22.31 7.68 -9.49
CA PRO A 178 -22.63 8.93 -10.22
C PRO A 178 -23.37 9.97 -9.38
N GLN A 179 -23.97 9.58 -8.27
CA GLN A 179 -24.60 10.46 -7.28
C GLN A 179 -23.61 11.07 -6.27
N ALA A 180 -22.31 10.76 -6.36
CA ALA A 180 -21.31 11.32 -5.46
C ALA A 180 -21.30 12.85 -5.55
N THR A 181 -21.34 13.50 -4.37
CA THR A 181 -21.29 14.97 -4.26
C THR A 181 -19.93 15.46 -3.78
N ALA A 182 -19.09 14.56 -3.27
CA ALA A 182 -17.76 14.88 -2.78
C ALA A 182 -16.84 15.39 -3.92
N ARG A 183 -16.07 16.45 -3.66
CA ARG A 183 -14.96 16.82 -4.57
C ARG A 183 -13.87 15.78 -4.50
N VAL A 184 -13.38 15.31 -5.64
CA VAL A 184 -12.39 14.23 -5.72
C VAL A 184 -11.00 14.80 -6.00
N PHE A 185 -10.02 14.44 -5.18
CA PHE A 185 -8.63 14.83 -5.32
C PHE A 185 -7.77 13.57 -5.53
N ALA A 186 -7.28 13.37 -6.75
CA ALA A 186 -6.36 12.29 -7.06
C ALA A 186 -4.93 12.65 -6.63
N LEU A 187 -4.37 11.86 -5.72
CA LEU A 187 -2.97 12.01 -5.33
C LEU A 187 -2.06 11.55 -6.47
N PRO A 188 -0.99 12.29 -6.76
CA PRO A 188 0.00 11.83 -7.73
C PRO A 188 0.77 10.62 -7.19
N PHE A 189 1.36 9.84 -8.09
CA PHE A 189 2.33 8.80 -7.72
C PHE A 189 3.55 9.44 -7.04
N ALA A 190 3.67 9.28 -5.73
CA ALA A 190 4.65 9.98 -4.92
C ALA A 190 5.50 9.05 -4.04
N PRO A 191 6.21 8.06 -4.60
CA PRO A 191 7.15 7.22 -3.86
C PRO A 191 8.33 8.05 -3.33
N ALA A 192 8.74 7.75 -2.10
CA ALA A 192 9.93 8.33 -1.49
C ALA A 192 10.59 7.28 -0.59
N PRO A 193 11.92 7.10 -0.67
CA PRO A 193 12.60 6.20 0.24
C PRO A 193 12.77 6.86 1.61
N ARG A 194 12.90 6.03 2.64
CA ARG A 194 13.36 6.47 3.96
C ARG A 194 14.88 6.41 4.02
N ALA A 195 15.50 7.27 4.82
CA ALA A 195 16.97 7.32 4.92
C ALA A 195 17.56 6.00 5.42
N ASP A 196 16.90 5.34 6.36
CA ASP A 196 17.31 4.06 6.94
C ASP A 196 17.23 2.86 5.96
N TRP A 197 16.60 3.02 4.78
CA TRP A 197 16.56 1.99 3.75
C TRP A 197 17.89 1.83 3.01
N PHE A 198 18.80 2.80 3.13
CA PHE A 198 20.12 2.76 2.51
C PHE A 198 21.22 2.18 3.43
N GLU A 199 20.86 1.87 4.68
CA GLU A 199 21.76 1.13 5.57
C GLU A 199 22.00 -0.28 5.01
N ASP A 200 23.26 -0.75 5.09
CA ASP A 200 23.59 -2.12 4.69
C ASP A 200 23.19 -3.11 5.77
N ARG A 201 22.43 -4.14 5.39
CA ARG A 201 21.96 -5.22 6.24
C ARG A 201 22.24 -6.58 5.61
N GLY A 202 23.43 -6.75 5.07
CA GLY A 202 23.83 -7.86 4.20
C GLY A 202 23.55 -9.28 4.71
N GLU A 203 23.38 -9.49 6.01
CA GLU A 203 23.06 -10.82 6.59
C GLU A 203 21.60 -11.25 6.37
N ILE A 204 20.72 -10.33 6.01
CA ILE A 204 19.29 -10.63 5.84
C ILE A 204 19.03 -11.67 4.76
N LEU A 205 19.73 -11.59 3.61
CA LEU A 205 19.53 -12.53 2.51
C LEU A 205 19.84 -13.97 2.96
N SER A 206 20.99 -14.17 3.63
CA SER A 206 21.40 -15.47 4.11
C SER A 206 20.46 -16.03 5.17
N GLY A 207 19.91 -15.18 6.05
CA GLY A 207 18.90 -15.55 7.05
C GLY A 207 17.62 -16.12 6.43
N TYR A 208 17.25 -15.69 5.23
CA TYR A 208 16.12 -16.23 4.45
C TYR A 208 16.52 -17.33 3.45
N GLY A 209 17.79 -17.74 3.41
CA GLY A 209 18.30 -18.71 2.44
C GLY A 209 18.18 -18.22 0.99
N VAL A 210 18.29 -16.91 0.77
CA VAL A 210 18.19 -16.26 -0.53
C VAL A 210 19.61 -16.00 -1.06
N VAL A 211 19.87 -16.47 -2.28
CA VAL A 211 21.12 -16.22 -3.02
C VAL A 211 20.80 -15.50 -4.32
N ARG A 212 21.76 -14.70 -4.82
CA ARG A 212 21.63 -13.98 -6.10
C ARG A 212 22.03 -14.87 -7.27
N PRO A 213 21.45 -14.66 -8.47
CA PRO A 213 20.43 -13.68 -8.81
C PRO A 213 18.99 -14.14 -8.47
N TYR A 214 18.09 -13.19 -8.25
CA TYR A 214 16.66 -13.48 -8.05
C TYR A 214 15.76 -12.34 -8.48
N PHE A 215 14.54 -12.68 -8.92
CA PHE A 215 13.39 -11.76 -8.99
C PHE A 215 12.59 -11.81 -7.70
N ILE A 216 11.89 -10.72 -7.39
CA ILE A 216 11.05 -10.63 -6.20
C ILE A 216 9.61 -10.27 -6.54
N ILE A 217 8.64 -10.90 -5.84
CA ILE A 217 7.23 -10.53 -5.79
C ILE A 217 6.92 -10.17 -4.35
N SER A 218 6.39 -8.97 -4.09
CA SER A 218 6.03 -8.50 -2.75
C SER A 218 4.55 -8.20 -2.67
N ASN A 219 3.73 -9.27 -2.70
CA ASN A 219 2.26 -9.20 -2.67
C ASN A 219 1.67 -10.30 -1.79
N GLN A 220 0.49 -10.03 -1.19
CA GLN A 220 -0.32 -11.11 -0.64
C GLN A 220 -0.73 -12.08 -1.76
N PHE A 221 -0.91 -13.37 -1.41
CA PHE A 221 -1.31 -14.40 -2.36
C PHE A 221 -2.82 -14.37 -2.65
N TRP A 222 -3.32 -13.23 -3.14
CA TRP A 222 -4.69 -13.06 -3.57
C TRP A 222 -4.84 -13.32 -5.07
N ALA A 223 -6.02 -13.78 -5.50
CA ALA A 223 -6.26 -14.17 -6.90
C ALA A 223 -5.89 -13.05 -7.90
N HIS A 224 -6.30 -11.80 -7.62
CA HIS A 224 -6.02 -10.66 -8.48
C HIS A 224 -4.55 -10.20 -8.48
N LYS A 225 -3.69 -10.77 -7.63
CA LYS A 225 -2.23 -10.51 -7.65
C LYS A 225 -1.50 -11.39 -8.67
N ASP A 226 -2.19 -12.34 -9.24
CA ASP A 226 -1.80 -13.16 -10.38
C ASP A 226 -0.39 -13.76 -10.32
N HIS A 227 -0.07 -14.36 -9.17
CA HIS A 227 1.19 -15.09 -9.01
C HIS A 227 1.33 -16.23 -10.03
N ALA A 228 0.20 -16.75 -10.57
CA ALA A 228 0.22 -17.84 -11.55
C ALA A 228 0.94 -17.43 -12.83
N THR A 229 0.65 -16.27 -13.39
CA THR A 229 1.34 -15.71 -14.55
C THR A 229 2.84 -15.55 -14.28
N ALA A 230 3.22 -15.06 -13.10
CA ALA A 230 4.64 -14.92 -12.74
C ALA A 230 5.36 -16.25 -12.56
N PHE A 231 4.70 -17.26 -12.00
CA PHE A 231 5.28 -18.60 -11.82
C PHE A 231 5.47 -19.32 -13.16
N GLN A 232 4.50 -19.17 -14.07
CA GLN A 232 4.62 -19.69 -15.44
C GLN A 232 5.78 -19.02 -16.18
N ALA A 233 5.87 -17.69 -16.15
CA ALA A 233 6.98 -16.96 -16.77
C ALA A 233 8.33 -17.35 -16.16
N PHE A 234 8.40 -17.45 -14.82
CA PHE A 234 9.62 -17.87 -14.14
C PHE A 234 10.05 -19.28 -14.54
N SER A 235 9.10 -20.22 -14.74
CA SER A 235 9.43 -21.59 -15.14
C SER A 235 10.13 -21.64 -16.48
N GLU A 236 9.81 -20.75 -17.41
CA GLU A 236 10.48 -20.64 -18.70
C GLU A 236 11.88 -20.02 -18.58
N VAL A 237 12.00 -18.89 -17.88
CA VAL A 237 13.27 -18.20 -17.66
C VAL A 237 14.28 -19.10 -16.92
N ALA A 238 13.78 -19.89 -15.98
CA ALA A 238 14.56 -20.78 -15.16
C ALA A 238 15.28 -21.88 -15.95
N LYS A 239 14.75 -22.29 -17.12
CA LYS A 239 15.36 -23.35 -17.97
C LYS A 239 16.77 -22.98 -18.42
N SER A 240 16.99 -21.72 -18.76
CA SER A 240 18.29 -21.21 -19.21
C SER A 240 19.11 -20.54 -18.10
N ASN A 241 18.59 -20.44 -16.89
CA ASN A 241 19.22 -19.77 -15.75
C ASN A 241 19.18 -20.64 -14.50
N PRO A 242 20.02 -21.69 -14.34
CA PRO A 242 19.90 -22.70 -13.30
C PRO A 242 20.08 -22.17 -11.85
N SER A 243 20.78 -21.06 -11.64
CA SER A 243 20.98 -20.42 -10.33
C SER A 243 19.94 -19.36 -9.97
N LEU A 244 19.04 -18.98 -10.91
CA LEU A 244 18.06 -17.94 -10.69
C LEU A 244 16.97 -18.38 -9.72
N LEU A 245 16.61 -17.50 -8.76
CA LEU A 245 15.51 -17.73 -7.83
C LEU A 245 14.32 -16.78 -8.12
N LEU A 246 13.15 -17.19 -7.67
CA LEU A 246 11.98 -16.33 -7.49
C LEU A 246 11.67 -16.25 -5.99
N VAL A 247 11.74 -15.06 -5.43
CA VAL A 247 11.45 -14.79 -4.01
C VAL A 247 10.08 -14.14 -3.90
N CYS A 248 9.18 -14.71 -3.09
CA CYS A 248 7.84 -14.21 -2.87
C CYS A 248 7.67 -13.84 -1.41
N THR A 249 7.27 -12.59 -1.13
CA THR A 249 6.92 -12.11 0.20
C THR A 249 5.45 -11.68 0.23
N GLY A 250 4.83 -11.73 1.41
CA GLY A 250 3.44 -11.35 1.61
C GLY A 250 2.64 -12.44 2.30
N SER A 251 1.49 -12.08 2.88
CA SER A 251 0.65 -13.03 3.59
C SER A 251 0.16 -14.15 2.66
N THR A 252 0.30 -15.38 3.12
CA THR A 252 -0.19 -16.60 2.48
C THR A 252 -1.54 -17.02 3.04
N SER A 253 -1.99 -16.38 4.13
CA SER A 253 -3.24 -16.68 4.83
C SER A 253 -4.27 -15.55 4.63
N GLY A 254 -5.54 -15.91 4.65
CA GLY A 254 -6.64 -14.97 4.89
C GLY A 254 -7.13 -14.22 3.68
N SER A 255 -8.09 -14.64 3.12
CA SER A 255 -9.40 -14.15 2.72
C SER A 255 -10.15 -15.32 2.12
N THR A 256 -11.46 -15.33 2.26
CA THR A 256 -12.38 -16.32 1.73
C THR A 256 -12.33 -16.44 0.19
N HIS A 257 -11.48 -15.69 -0.48
CA HIS A 257 -11.39 -15.59 -1.92
C HIS A 257 -10.11 -16.25 -2.40
N ALA A 258 -10.20 -17.61 -2.50
CA ALA A 258 -9.27 -18.52 -3.14
C ALA A 258 -7.82 -17.99 -3.22
N ALA A 259 -7.10 -18.06 -2.11
CA ALA A 259 -5.66 -17.95 -2.19
C ALA A 259 -5.19 -19.05 -3.14
N PRO A 260 -4.60 -18.73 -4.30
CA PRO A 260 -4.16 -19.76 -5.26
C PRO A 260 -2.92 -20.53 -4.77
N LEU A 261 -2.50 -20.34 -3.53
CA LEU A 261 -1.26 -20.87 -3.00
C LEU A 261 -1.13 -22.40 -3.14
N PRO A 262 -2.14 -23.24 -2.81
CA PRO A 262 -1.99 -24.69 -2.99
C PRO A 262 -1.74 -25.09 -4.45
N SER A 263 -2.45 -24.49 -5.40
CA SER A 263 -2.25 -24.78 -6.84
C SER A 263 -0.92 -24.23 -7.34
N LEU A 264 -0.43 -23.11 -6.80
CA LEU A 264 0.88 -22.58 -7.12
C LEU A 264 2.00 -23.49 -6.60
N LEU A 265 1.89 -24.03 -5.39
CA LEU A 265 2.86 -24.96 -4.83
C LEU A 265 2.87 -26.29 -5.61
N GLU A 266 1.70 -26.77 -6.02
CA GLU A 266 1.59 -27.95 -6.90
C GLU A 266 2.27 -27.70 -8.26
N PHE A 267 2.08 -26.52 -8.85
CA PHE A 267 2.77 -26.11 -10.07
C PHE A 267 4.30 -26.10 -9.90
N VAL A 268 4.79 -25.56 -8.81
CA VAL A 268 6.22 -25.50 -8.47
C VAL A 268 6.81 -26.91 -8.34
N GLU A 269 6.10 -27.84 -7.72
CA GLU A 269 6.54 -29.25 -7.63
C GLU A 269 6.56 -29.94 -8.99
N LYS A 270 5.48 -29.81 -9.77
CA LYS A 270 5.37 -30.40 -11.12
C LYS A 270 6.44 -29.89 -12.09
N THR A 271 6.88 -28.65 -11.92
CA THR A 271 7.92 -28.05 -12.78
C THR A 271 9.35 -28.22 -12.25
N GLY A 272 9.53 -28.89 -11.11
CA GLY A 272 10.85 -29.12 -10.51
C GLY A 272 11.50 -27.86 -9.94
N LEU A 273 10.71 -26.83 -9.59
CA LEU A 273 11.18 -25.53 -9.12
C LEU A 273 11.15 -25.36 -7.61
N LYS A 274 10.91 -26.44 -6.85
CA LYS A 274 10.74 -26.42 -5.38
C LYS A 274 11.86 -25.67 -4.64
N ASP A 275 13.10 -25.88 -5.03
CA ASP A 275 14.25 -25.22 -4.40
C ASP A 275 14.54 -23.82 -4.95
N ARG A 276 13.84 -23.43 -6.01
CA ARG A 276 14.08 -22.18 -6.74
C ARG A 276 13.01 -21.13 -6.53
N VAL A 277 11.86 -21.49 -6.00
CA VAL A 277 10.78 -20.57 -5.58
C VAL A 277 10.75 -20.52 -4.06
N LYS A 278 11.10 -19.36 -3.49
CA LYS A 278 11.13 -19.12 -2.05
C LYS A 278 9.90 -18.33 -1.62
N THR A 279 8.98 -18.96 -0.90
CA THR A 279 7.79 -18.30 -0.33
C THR A 279 8.07 -17.98 1.14
N LEU A 280 8.37 -16.71 1.44
CA LEU A 280 8.82 -16.28 2.76
C LEU A 280 7.67 -15.87 3.69
N GLY A 281 6.44 -15.75 3.16
CA GLY A 281 5.30 -15.25 3.93
C GLY A 281 5.43 -13.76 4.26
N LEU A 282 4.73 -13.33 5.30
CA LEU A 282 4.81 -11.96 5.79
C LEU A 282 6.12 -11.79 6.59
N ILE A 283 6.96 -10.88 6.12
CA ILE A 283 8.24 -10.54 6.75
C ILE A 283 8.27 -9.06 7.15
N PRO A 284 9.17 -8.65 8.07
CA PRO A 284 9.34 -7.24 8.43
C PRO A 284 9.61 -6.35 7.20
N LYS A 285 9.06 -5.13 7.20
CA LYS A 285 9.22 -4.18 6.09
C LYS A 285 10.70 -3.92 5.74
N ARG A 286 11.57 -3.77 6.74
CA ARG A 286 13.00 -3.54 6.53
C ARG A 286 13.69 -4.71 5.83
N ASP A 287 13.29 -5.94 6.14
CA ASP A 287 13.83 -7.13 5.49
C ASP A 287 13.34 -7.24 4.05
N GLN A 288 12.05 -6.90 3.82
CA GLN A 288 11.51 -6.79 2.46
C GLN A 288 12.26 -5.77 1.61
N ILE A 289 12.57 -4.61 2.17
CA ILE A 289 13.37 -3.57 1.50
C ILE A 289 14.77 -4.08 1.18
N GLU A 290 15.43 -4.80 2.10
CA GLU A 290 16.76 -5.35 1.87
C GLU A 290 16.74 -6.40 0.75
N LEU A 291 15.77 -7.32 0.76
CA LEU A 291 15.58 -8.26 -0.34
C LEU A 291 15.30 -7.53 -1.67
N LEU A 292 14.50 -6.50 -1.66
CA LEU A 292 14.18 -5.72 -2.86
C LEU A 292 15.43 -5.02 -3.42
N LYS A 293 16.25 -4.41 -2.57
CA LYS A 293 17.53 -3.77 -2.96
C LYS A 293 18.47 -4.71 -3.71
N HIS A 294 18.43 -6.00 -3.43
CA HIS A 294 19.35 -6.99 -4.01
C HIS A 294 18.74 -7.84 -5.13
N SER A 295 17.47 -7.63 -5.46
CA SER A 295 16.80 -8.33 -6.57
C SER A 295 17.27 -7.82 -7.94
N VAL A 296 17.07 -8.65 -8.96
CA VAL A 296 17.22 -8.24 -10.38
C VAL A 296 16.13 -7.23 -10.74
N ALA A 297 14.90 -7.53 -10.36
CA ALA A 297 13.76 -6.63 -10.48
C ALA A 297 12.60 -7.10 -9.59
N LEU A 298 11.69 -6.18 -9.29
CA LEU A 298 10.36 -6.49 -8.79
C LEU A 298 9.49 -6.97 -9.96
N ILE A 299 8.70 -8.03 -9.74
CA ILE A 299 7.64 -8.45 -10.65
C ILE A 299 6.29 -8.10 -10.00
N GLN A 300 5.47 -7.33 -10.72
CA GLN A 300 4.13 -6.91 -10.30
C GLN A 300 3.09 -7.36 -11.32
N PRO A 301 2.62 -8.63 -11.24
CA PRO A 301 1.79 -9.22 -12.29
C PRO A 301 0.29 -8.97 -12.10
N THR A 302 -0.07 -8.07 -11.19
CA THR A 302 -1.42 -7.85 -10.71
C THR A 302 -2.45 -7.56 -11.81
N LEU A 303 -3.69 -8.04 -11.63
CA LEU A 303 -4.84 -7.75 -12.49
C LEU A 303 -5.65 -6.54 -11.99
N PHE A 304 -5.40 -6.11 -10.76
CA PHE A 304 -6.06 -4.97 -10.14
C PHE A 304 -5.22 -4.36 -9.02
N GLU A 305 -5.26 -3.02 -8.90
CA GLU A 305 -4.66 -2.24 -7.81
C GLU A 305 -5.56 -1.05 -7.42
N GLY A 306 -5.42 -0.60 -6.15
CA GLY A 306 -6.07 0.63 -5.65
C GLY A 306 -5.23 1.90 -5.90
N GLY A 307 -3.97 1.75 -6.32
CA GLY A 307 -3.05 2.83 -6.67
C GLY A 307 -2.01 2.33 -7.67
N PRO A 308 -1.32 3.22 -8.43
CA PRO A 308 -0.40 2.82 -9.48
C PRO A 308 0.69 1.86 -8.98
N GLY A 309 0.72 0.64 -9.51
CA GLY A 309 1.69 -0.40 -9.16
C GLY A 309 1.55 -1.03 -7.76
N GLY A 310 0.69 -0.51 -6.89
CA GLY A 310 0.62 -0.94 -5.49
C GLY A 310 1.88 -0.63 -4.68
N GLY A 311 1.86 -0.94 -3.38
CA GLY A 311 2.95 -0.57 -2.44
C GLY A 311 4.34 -1.08 -2.84
N ALA A 312 4.43 -2.28 -3.42
CA ALA A 312 5.71 -2.86 -3.82
C ALA A 312 6.41 -2.05 -4.93
N VAL A 313 5.65 -1.50 -5.88
CA VAL A 313 6.21 -0.63 -6.94
C VAL A 313 6.62 0.72 -6.38
N TYR A 314 5.90 1.26 -5.37
CA TYR A 314 6.36 2.46 -4.64
C TYR A 314 7.75 2.25 -4.02
N ASP A 315 7.95 1.10 -3.36
CA ASP A 315 9.24 0.75 -2.75
C ASP A 315 10.34 0.61 -3.81
N ALA A 316 10.10 -0.20 -4.85
CA ALA A 316 11.06 -0.42 -5.93
C ALA A 316 11.47 0.88 -6.62
N PHE A 317 10.48 1.69 -7.02
CA PHE A 317 10.71 2.96 -7.69
C PHE A 317 11.48 3.94 -6.82
N SER A 318 11.17 4.02 -5.52
CA SER A 318 11.85 4.91 -4.59
C SER A 318 13.32 4.55 -4.38
N LEU A 319 13.67 3.27 -4.53
CA LEU A 319 15.02 2.73 -4.43
C LEU A 319 15.77 2.66 -5.78
N GLY A 320 15.14 3.06 -6.88
CA GLY A 320 15.71 2.92 -8.22
C GLY A 320 15.84 1.46 -8.68
N ILE A 321 15.05 0.55 -8.09
CA ILE A 321 15.04 -0.87 -8.48
C ILE A 321 14.09 -1.06 -9.66
N PRO A 322 14.50 -1.79 -10.71
CA PRO A 322 13.65 -2.08 -11.84
C PRO A 322 12.37 -2.82 -11.43
N ALA A 323 11.24 -2.50 -12.07
CA ALA A 323 9.98 -3.19 -11.87
C ALA A 323 9.36 -3.58 -13.22
N ILE A 324 8.94 -4.84 -13.33
CA ILE A 324 8.20 -5.38 -14.47
C ILE A 324 6.74 -5.45 -14.03
N VAL A 325 5.90 -4.62 -14.64
CA VAL A 325 4.56 -4.31 -14.14
C VAL A 325 3.52 -4.64 -15.21
N SER A 326 2.40 -5.26 -14.81
CA SER A 326 1.27 -5.49 -15.71
C SER A 326 0.66 -4.17 -16.19
N ASP A 327 0.22 -4.09 -17.44
CA ASP A 327 -0.24 -2.87 -18.10
C ASP A 327 -1.73 -2.54 -17.88
N ILE A 328 -2.25 -2.82 -16.69
CA ILE A 328 -3.61 -2.42 -16.32
C ILE A 328 -3.74 -0.88 -16.29
N PRO A 329 -4.96 -0.33 -16.48
CA PRO A 329 -5.16 1.12 -16.62
C PRO A 329 -4.53 1.97 -15.53
N ILE A 330 -4.65 1.56 -14.27
CA ILE A 330 -4.08 2.30 -13.14
C ILE A 330 -2.54 2.30 -13.16
N ASN A 331 -1.91 1.23 -13.63
CA ASN A 331 -0.45 1.13 -13.72
C ASN A 331 0.12 2.01 -14.84
N ARG A 332 -0.70 2.36 -15.84
CA ARG A 332 -0.31 3.32 -16.88
C ARG A 332 -0.15 4.76 -16.36
N GLU A 333 -0.55 5.03 -15.12
CA GLU A 333 -0.27 6.31 -14.45
C GLU A 333 1.16 6.37 -13.85
N LEU A 334 1.90 5.26 -13.83
CA LEU A 334 3.31 5.27 -13.45
C LEU A 334 4.10 6.14 -14.44
N PRO A 335 5.04 6.96 -13.93
CA PRO A 335 5.83 7.80 -14.82
C PRO A 335 6.66 6.96 -15.77
N PRO A 336 6.71 7.30 -17.06
CA PRO A 336 7.59 6.62 -18.00
C PRO A 336 9.04 6.88 -17.60
N ASN A 337 9.75 5.83 -17.22
CA ASN A 337 11.18 5.85 -16.97
C ASN A 337 11.79 4.47 -17.26
N GLU A 338 13.11 4.40 -17.31
CA GLU A 338 13.84 3.18 -17.60
C GLU A 338 13.71 2.09 -16.53
N SER A 339 13.24 2.43 -15.32
CA SER A 339 13.05 1.48 -14.22
C SER A 339 11.71 0.77 -14.28
N ILE A 340 10.74 1.21 -15.10
CA ILE A 340 9.43 0.58 -15.24
C ILE A 340 9.29 -0.03 -16.62
N THR A 341 9.10 -1.34 -16.66
CA THR A 341 8.83 -2.09 -17.89
C THR A 341 7.44 -2.71 -17.82
N PHE A 342 6.62 -2.49 -18.85
CA PHE A 342 5.27 -3.03 -18.89
C PHE A 342 5.20 -4.34 -19.70
N PHE A 343 4.25 -5.19 -19.29
CA PHE A 343 3.82 -6.38 -20.05
C PHE A 343 2.29 -6.50 -19.99
N PRO A 344 1.62 -7.12 -21.01
CA PRO A 344 0.18 -7.34 -20.99
C PRO A 344 -0.26 -8.16 -19.79
N ALA A 345 -1.26 -7.70 -19.03
CA ALA A 345 -1.75 -8.39 -17.84
C ALA A 345 -2.20 -9.82 -18.17
N GLY A 346 -1.76 -10.81 -17.38
CA GLY A 346 -2.06 -12.23 -17.58
C GLY A 346 -1.22 -12.93 -18.66
N ASP A 347 -0.33 -12.22 -19.37
CA ASP A 347 0.51 -12.81 -20.43
C ASP A 347 1.88 -13.27 -19.87
N ALA A 348 1.96 -14.58 -19.55
CA ALA A 348 3.20 -15.18 -19.07
C ALA A 348 4.33 -15.16 -20.12
N THR A 349 4.01 -15.23 -21.42
CA THR A 349 5.00 -15.21 -22.50
C THR A 349 5.65 -13.84 -22.60
N ALA A 350 4.85 -12.78 -22.61
CA ALA A 350 5.36 -11.42 -22.58
C ALA A 350 6.16 -11.14 -21.31
N LEU A 351 5.71 -11.61 -20.14
CA LEU A 351 6.46 -11.47 -18.89
C LEU A 351 7.80 -12.21 -18.97
N THR A 352 7.83 -13.42 -19.53
CA THR A 352 9.08 -14.17 -19.76
C THR A 352 10.10 -13.35 -20.57
N ALA A 353 9.66 -12.74 -21.67
CA ALA A 353 10.52 -11.89 -22.50
C ALA A 353 11.08 -10.70 -21.69
N ARG A 354 10.24 -10.01 -20.89
CA ARG A 354 10.68 -8.89 -20.05
C ARG A 354 11.66 -9.32 -18.95
N MET A 355 11.45 -10.48 -18.35
CA MET A 355 12.38 -11.05 -17.37
C MET A 355 13.75 -11.35 -18.01
N GLN A 356 13.79 -11.94 -19.20
CA GLN A 356 15.01 -12.22 -19.95
C GLN A 356 15.75 -10.93 -20.35
N GLU A 357 15.01 -9.93 -20.86
CA GLU A 357 15.58 -8.61 -21.17
C GLU A 357 16.18 -7.96 -19.93
N GLN A 358 15.53 -8.07 -18.78
CA GLN A 358 16.03 -7.47 -17.54
C GLN A 358 17.26 -8.18 -16.99
N LEU A 359 17.36 -9.49 -17.13
CA LEU A 359 18.57 -10.26 -16.76
C LEU A 359 19.80 -9.86 -17.57
N ALA A 360 19.61 -9.46 -18.83
CA ALA A 360 20.69 -9.02 -19.71
C ALA A 360 21.15 -7.58 -19.44
N LYS A 361 20.37 -6.78 -18.70
CA LYS A 361 20.71 -5.38 -18.40
C LYS A 361 21.67 -5.28 -17.23
N PRO A 362 22.68 -4.40 -17.30
CA PRO A 362 23.50 -4.08 -16.15
C PRO A 362 22.64 -3.39 -15.08
N ARG A 363 22.95 -3.68 -13.84
CA ARG A 363 22.30 -2.99 -12.73
C ARG A 363 22.72 -1.52 -12.70
N GLN A 364 21.75 -0.62 -12.71
CA GLN A 364 22.02 0.80 -12.49
C GLN A 364 22.09 1.07 -10.99
N ASN A 365 23.18 1.67 -10.53
CA ASN A 365 23.30 2.17 -9.17
C ASN A 365 22.98 3.66 -9.17
N VAL A 366 21.90 4.04 -8.51
CA VAL A 366 21.55 5.45 -8.31
C VAL A 366 21.95 5.84 -6.89
N GLU A 367 22.65 6.95 -6.78
CA GLU A 367 23.11 7.46 -5.49
C GLU A 367 21.95 7.72 -4.51
N PRO A 368 22.02 7.26 -3.24
CA PRO A 368 20.99 7.45 -2.24
C PRO A 368 20.51 8.89 -2.11
N LYS A 369 21.43 9.85 -2.15
CA LYS A 369 21.12 11.29 -2.09
C LYS A 369 20.21 11.75 -3.22
N THR A 370 20.40 11.23 -4.43
CA THR A 370 19.55 11.54 -5.59
C THR A 370 18.15 10.96 -5.43
N LEU A 371 18.05 9.74 -4.91
CA LEU A 371 16.77 9.09 -4.66
C LEU A 371 15.97 9.79 -3.56
N LEU A 372 16.62 10.19 -2.46
CA LEU A 372 16.02 10.98 -1.39
C LEU A 372 15.50 12.34 -1.89
N ALA A 373 16.32 13.08 -2.64
CA ALA A 373 15.93 14.39 -3.19
C ALA A 373 14.75 14.26 -4.18
N SER A 374 14.76 13.24 -5.04
CA SER A 374 13.68 12.95 -5.96
C SER A 374 12.39 12.54 -5.23
N GLY A 375 12.52 11.76 -4.16
CA GLY A 375 11.41 11.38 -3.28
C GLY A 375 10.78 12.60 -2.62
N GLN A 376 11.59 13.48 -2.05
CA GLN A 376 11.14 14.73 -1.43
C GLN A 376 10.35 15.62 -2.41
N LYS A 377 10.84 15.75 -3.66
CA LYS A 377 10.14 16.50 -4.71
C LYS A 377 8.75 15.91 -5.01
N ARG A 378 8.63 14.58 -5.08
CA ARG A 378 7.35 13.91 -5.28
C ARG A 378 6.42 14.08 -4.08
N ARG A 379 6.93 14.01 -2.85
CA ARG A 379 6.16 14.27 -1.62
C ARG A 379 5.63 15.71 -1.57
N LEU A 380 6.43 16.66 -1.98
CA LEU A 380 6.01 18.07 -2.07
C LEU A 380 4.81 18.23 -3.02
N ALA A 381 4.83 17.58 -4.18
CA ALA A 381 3.72 17.62 -5.12
C ALA A 381 2.43 16.98 -4.55
N ALA A 382 2.55 15.83 -3.86
CA ALA A 382 1.41 15.19 -3.20
C ALA A 382 0.89 16.07 -2.03
N GLY A 383 1.78 16.69 -1.27
CA GLY A 383 1.43 17.63 -0.21
C GLY A 383 0.63 18.84 -0.72
N ALA A 384 0.97 19.38 -1.88
CA ALA A 384 0.20 20.45 -2.50
C ALA A 384 -1.24 20.02 -2.80
N VAL A 385 -1.45 18.79 -3.33
CA VAL A 385 -2.80 18.26 -3.57
C VAL A 385 -3.56 18.05 -2.26
N LEU A 386 -2.91 17.52 -1.22
CA LEU A 386 -3.52 17.34 0.09
C LEU A 386 -3.95 18.68 0.71
N TRP A 387 -3.13 19.71 0.63
CA TRP A 387 -3.49 21.04 1.11
C TRP A 387 -4.65 21.65 0.32
N ASN A 388 -4.69 21.47 -1.00
CA ASN A 388 -5.82 21.91 -1.82
C ASN A 388 -7.12 21.20 -1.41
N ALA A 389 -7.04 19.90 -1.10
CA ALA A 389 -8.19 19.14 -0.59
C ALA A 389 -8.63 19.68 0.79
N ILE A 390 -7.70 19.96 1.70
CA ILE A 390 -7.97 20.57 3.01
C ILE A 390 -8.69 21.92 2.85
N ASP A 391 -8.17 22.80 2.01
CA ASP A 391 -8.75 24.14 1.77
C ASP A 391 -10.15 24.05 1.17
N SER A 392 -10.42 23.04 0.37
CA SER A 392 -11.72 22.86 -0.28
C SER A 392 -12.89 22.57 0.68
N VAL A 393 -12.61 22.17 1.92
CA VAL A 393 -13.61 21.79 2.93
C VAL A 393 -13.66 22.73 4.15
N ARG A 394 -12.79 23.72 4.19
CA ARG A 394 -12.77 24.80 5.21
C ARG A 394 -13.85 25.87 4.99
#